data_26e98db186602088ecfd70c77a3983cc
#
_entry.id   26e98db186602088ecfd70c77a3983cc
#
_cell.length_a   1.000
_cell.length_b   1.000
_cell.length_c   1.000
_cell.angle_alpha   90.00
_cell.angle_beta   90.00
_cell.angle_gamma   90.00
#
_symmetry.space_group_name_H-M   'P 1'
#
loop_
_entity.id
_entity.type
_entity.pdbx_description
1 polymer ?
#
loop_
_entity_poly.entity_id
_entity_poly.type
_entity_poly.pdbx_seq_one_letter_code
_entity_poly.pdbx_strand_id
1 'polypeptide(L)'
;MRAPFSRTLIDLICEQSERYPQQPAVIDERGSWTYPQLRDRCLELASALRAAGIGRGDQVGLLVNNRAEWIEICVAVSALGAVAAPFSTWSTPRELDFLLRDSAARILITLDRLGERDYAAEFSSLFADTDRRPPALEQLVVVGESCPVGGKAYETWLASAPAFELPPPGERARPDDTAFILYTSGSTAHPKAVPNIHGAVIENGFHIGERQGLSPVDRVMLPVPLFWSYGAANAMCATFSHGSTLVLQGRFEPGPALDLIERHRCTSIYTLPAITHALISHPDFAPARTRSLRTAMTIGTPQDVATVAQVLGAREVCNVYGQTESYGNCCVTWHHWPLERRMAVQGPPLPGVRLRVIDPESGRELQAGEVGAIEVSGYLTPGYIGASATQNAEAFTADRYFRTGDLGSLTPEGDLIFKARTSEMIKRAGINVAPADIEDVLRQHPSVAAAGVTSAPDPLKGEIIVAYIVPARDTQATPESLRSHCRALAAAYKTPDRF
;
A
#
# COMPACT_ATOMS: atom_id res chain seq x y z
N MET A 1 19.60 8.89 10.07
CA MET A 1 19.89 7.67 10.89
C MET A 1 20.89 6.76 10.17
N ARG A 2 21.60 5.83 10.86
CA ARG A 2 22.46 4.86 10.17
C ARG A 2 21.58 3.77 9.53
N ALA A 3 21.65 3.59 8.21
CA ALA A 3 20.93 2.56 7.50
C ALA A 3 21.25 1.17 8.04
N PRO A 4 20.32 0.22 8.04
CA PRO A 4 20.61 -1.18 8.28
C PRO A 4 21.55 -1.72 7.20
N PHE A 5 22.42 -2.66 7.56
CA PHE A 5 23.26 -3.36 6.58
C PHE A 5 22.53 -4.54 5.94
N SER A 6 21.50 -5.06 6.60
CA SER A 6 20.68 -6.18 6.14
C SER A 6 19.79 -5.81 4.94
N ARG A 7 19.65 -6.76 4.01
CA ARG A 7 18.90 -6.56 2.75
C ARG A 7 17.89 -7.68 2.49
N THR A 8 17.58 -8.51 3.50
CA THR A 8 16.47 -9.47 3.47
C THR A 8 15.61 -9.27 4.71
N LEU A 9 14.33 -9.66 4.67
CA LEU A 9 13.41 -9.42 5.80
C LEU A 9 13.88 -10.14 7.06
N ILE A 10 14.32 -11.40 6.95
CA ILE A 10 14.81 -12.15 8.13
C ILE A 10 16.09 -11.52 8.70
N ASP A 11 17.05 -11.14 7.84
CA ASP A 11 18.29 -10.52 8.30
C ASP A 11 18.02 -9.17 8.96
N LEU A 12 17.07 -8.39 8.42
CA LEU A 12 16.65 -7.12 9.00
C LEU A 12 16.10 -7.32 10.42
N ILE A 13 15.20 -8.28 10.62
CA ILE A 13 14.65 -8.55 11.96
C ILE A 13 15.71 -9.06 12.91
N CYS A 14 16.65 -9.91 12.46
CA CYS A 14 17.79 -10.33 13.27
C CYS A 14 18.67 -9.14 13.68
N GLU A 15 19.04 -8.26 12.73
CA GLU A 15 19.83 -7.06 13.01
C GLU A 15 19.13 -6.13 14.01
N GLN A 16 17.83 -5.90 13.84
CA GLN A 16 17.08 -5.03 14.76
C GLN A 16 16.90 -5.68 16.15
N SER A 17 16.82 -7.01 16.22
CA SER A 17 16.81 -7.75 17.50
C SER A 17 18.07 -7.52 18.32
N GLU A 18 19.22 -7.42 17.66
CA GLU A 18 20.49 -7.11 18.31
C GLU A 18 20.62 -5.63 18.69
N ARG A 19 20.17 -4.73 17.81
CA ARG A 19 20.26 -3.27 18.01
C ARG A 19 19.28 -2.75 19.07
N TYR A 20 18.07 -3.32 19.11
CA TYR A 20 16.94 -2.81 19.92
C TYR A 20 16.24 -3.95 20.68
N PRO A 21 16.93 -4.69 21.57
CA PRO A 21 16.40 -5.91 22.19
C PRO A 21 15.20 -5.68 23.10
N GLN A 22 15.00 -4.46 23.61
CA GLN A 22 13.87 -4.13 24.47
C GLN A 22 12.73 -3.38 23.74
N GLN A 23 12.97 -3.02 22.48
CA GLN A 23 12.00 -2.23 21.73
C GLN A 23 10.87 -3.13 21.22
N PRO A 24 9.61 -2.75 21.39
CA PRO A 24 8.50 -3.40 20.68
C PRO A 24 8.69 -3.26 19.16
N ALA A 25 8.63 -4.37 18.44
CA ALA A 25 8.61 -4.39 16.99
C ALA A 25 7.18 -4.25 16.46
N VAL A 26 6.25 -5.00 17.07
CA VAL A 26 4.85 -5.05 16.69
C VAL A 26 3.96 -4.94 17.93
N ILE A 27 2.89 -4.17 17.81
CA ILE A 27 1.78 -4.13 18.76
C ILE A 27 0.50 -4.39 17.95
N ASP A 28 -0.33 -5.33 18.37
CA ASP A 28 -1.69 -5.52 17.85
C ASP A 28 -2.69 -5.65 18.98
N GLU A 29 -3.95 -5.97 18.66
CA GLU A 29 -5.04 -6.07 19.62
C GLU A 29 -4.84 -7.17 20.69
N ARG A 30 -3.93 -8.13 20.44
CA ARG A 30 -3.66 -9.28 21.32
C ARG A 30 -2.44 -9.07 22.21
N GLY A 31 -1.51 -8.20 21.82
CA GLY A 31 -0.31 -8.01 22.60
C GLY A 31 0.77 -7.15 21.95
N SER A 32 1.96 -7.27 22.51
CA SER A 32 3.15 -6.56 22.05
C SER A 32 4.33 -7.53 22.02
N TRP A 33 5.06 -7.52 20.93
CA TRP A 33 6.24 -8.35 20.70
C TRP A 33 7.47 -7.47 20.50
N THR A 34 8.51 -7.71 21.29
CA THR A 34 9.81 -7.09 21.04
C THR A 34 10.47 -7.67 19.78
N TYR A 35 11.49 -7.00 19.25
CA TYR A 35 12.24 -7.52 18.09
C TYR A 35 12.77 -8.95 18.30
N PRO A 36 13.39 -9.32 19.45
CA PRO A 36 13.75 -10.70 19.71
C PRO A 36 12.57 -11.67 19.72
N GLN A 37 11.46 -11.30 20.36
CA GLN A 37 10.26 -12.16 20.39
C GLN A 37 9.69 -12.37 18.99
N LEU A 38 9.62 -11.33 18.16
CA LEU A 38 9.18 -11.44 16.77
C LEU A 38 10.14 -12.35 15.98
N ARG A 39 11.46 -12.15 16.11
CA ARG A 39 12.47 -13.03 15.48
C ARG A 39 12.25 -14.49 15.85
N ASP A 40 12.10 -14.79 17.13
CA ASP A 40 11.97 -16.16 17.63
C ASP A 40 10.70 -16.83 17.07
N ARG A 41 9.56 -16.12 17.05
CA ARG A 41 8.33 -16.58 16.38
C ARG A 41 8.53 -16.83 14.88
N CYS A 42 9.26 -15.95 14.19
CA CYS A 42 9.58 -16.17 12.77
C CYS A 42 10.42 -17.42 12.54
N LEU A 43 11.37 -17.71 13.43
CA LEU A 43 12.20 -18.93 13.34
C LEU A 43 11.41 -20.20 13.65
N GLU A 44 10.50 -20.18 14.63
CA GLU A 44 9.57 -21.28 14.90
C GLU A 44 8.71 -21.59 13.65
N LEU A 45 8.15 -20.55 13.04
CA LEU A 45 7.36 -20.70 11.82
C LEU A 45 8.21 -21.18 10.63
N ALA A 46 9.44 -20.68 10.48
CA ALA A 46 10.35 -21.17 9.45
C ALA A 46 10.65 -22.66 9.62
N SER A 47 10.77 -23.14 10.86
CA SER A 47 10.92 -24.57 11.16
C SER A 47 9.69 -25.37 10.67
N ALA A 48 8.49 -24.92 11.02
CA ALA A 48 7.25 -25.60 10.62
C ALA A 48 7.10 -25.65 9.09
N LEU A 49 7.40 -24.54 8.41
CA LEU A 49 7.40 -24.46 6.95
C LEU A 49 8.43 -25.41 6.31
N ARG A 50 9.66 -25.45 6.84
CA ARG A 50 10.71 -26.36 6.37
C ARG A 50 10.29 -27.83 6.57
N ALA A 51 9.75 -28.18 7.74
CA ALA A 51 9.23 -29.52 8.02
C ALA A 51 8.06 -29.91 7.09
N ALA A 52 7.34 -28.93 6.60
CA ALA A 52 6.29 -29.10 5.59
C ALA A 52 6.85 -29.14 4.14
N GLY A 53 8.17 -29.10 3.95
CA GLY A 53 8.82 -29.22 2.65
C GLY A 53 8.96 -27.89 1.88
N ILE A 54 8.73 -26.74 2.53
CA ILE A 54 8.94 -25.44 1.91
C ILE A 54 10.44 -25.10 1.88
N GLY A 55 10.90 -24.67 0.72
CA GLY A 55 12.27 -24.27 0.46
C GLY A 55 12.36 -23.11 -0.53
N ARG A 56 13.57 -22.86 -1.02
CA ARG A 56 13.86 -21.73 -1.94
C ARG A 56 12.97 -21.74 -3.17
N GLY A 57 12.33 -20.60 -3.42
CA GLY A 57 11.46 -20.36 -4.59
C GLY A 57 10.02 -20.89 -4.43
N ASP A 58 9.73 -21.70 -3.41
CA ASP A 58 8.34 -22.11 -3.13
C ASP A 58 7.50 -20.91 -2.70
N GLN A 59 6.22 -20.93 -3.02
CA GLN A 59 5.30 -19.88 -2.65
C GLN A 59 4.38 -20.30 -1.50
N VAL A 60 4.21 -19.40 -0.52
CA VAL A 60 3.31 -19.54 0.61
C VAL A 60 2.22 -18.48 0.51
N GLY A 61 0.98 -18.92 0.33
CA GLY A 61 -0.20 -18.06 0.30
C GLY A 61 -0.52 -17.54 1.71
N LEU A 62 -0.91 -16.29 1.81
CA LEU A 62 -1.14 -15.59 3.06
C LEU A 62 -2.45 -14.81 2.98
N LEU A 63 -3.50 -15.31 3.65
CA LEU A 63 -4.82 -14.68 3.73
C LEU A 63 -5.12 -14.29 5.19
N VAL A 64 -4.36 -13.31 5.68
CA VAL A 64 -4.39 -12.83 7.07
C VAL A 64 -4.53 -11.32 7.06
N ASN A 65 -5.28 -10.76 8.01
CA ASN A 65 -5.45 -9.33 8.20
C ASN A 65 -4.23 -8.69 8.90
N ASN A 66 -4.32 -7.42 9.26
CA ASN A 66 -3.24 -6.69 9.94
C ASN A 66 -3.04 -7.22 11.38
N ARG A 67 -2.14 -8.17 11.55
CA ARG A 67 -1.77 -8.78 12.83
C ARG A 67 -0.34 -9.32 12.81
N ALA A 68 0.22 -9.65 13.96
CA ALA A 68 1.61 -10.07 14.08
C ALA A 68 1.94 -11.26 13.19
N GLU A 69 1.04 -12.25 13.04
CA GLU A 69 1.25 -13.44 12.21
C GLU A 69 1.44 -13.10 10.73
N TRP A 70 0.85 -12.02 10.22
CA TRP A 70 1.10 -11.58 8.85
C TRP A 70 2.60 -11.29 8.65
N ILE A 71 3.20 -10.62 9.62
CA ILE A 71 4.63 -10.27 9.59
C ILE A 71 5.49 -11.51 9.84
N GLU A 72 5.12 -12.33 10.84
CA GLU A 72 5.79 -13.60 11.14
C GLU A 72 5.91 -14.46 9.88
N ILE A 73 4.82 -14.60 9.10
CA ILE A 73 4.79 -15.40 7.87
C ILE A 73 5.74 -14.83 6.82
N CYS A 74 5.67 -13.54 6.51
CA CYS A 74 6.54 -12.93 5.51
C CYS A 74 8.02 -13.05 5.86
N VAL A 75 8.37 -12.86 7.14
CA VAL A 75 9.74 -12.97 7.62
C VAL A 75 10.22 -14.43 7.65
N ALA A 76 9.39 -15.37 8.15
CA ALA A 76 9.71 -16.79 8.19
C ALA A 76 9.94 -17.39 6.80
N VAL A 77 9.12 -17.04 5.84
CA VAL A 77 9.26 -17.44 4.43
C VAL A 77 10.61 -16.99 3.88
N SER A 78 11.06 -15.79 4.22
CA SER A 78 12.38 -15.28 3.80
C SER A 78 13.56 -16.04 4.42
N ALA A 79 13.39 -16.62 5.62
CA ALA A 79 14.42 -17.46 6.25
C ALA A 79 14.71 -18.76 5.46
N LEU A 80 13.79 -19.16 4.58
CA LEU A 80 13.91 -20.34 3.72
C LEU A 80 14.23 -20.00 2.26
N GLY A 81 14.33 -18.71 1.91
CA GLY A 81 14.44 -18.26 0.52
C GLY A 81 13.17 -18.54 -0.30
N ALA A 82 12.06 -18.78 0.36
CA ALA A 82 10.74 -18.92 -0.23
C ALA A 82 10.06 -17.55 -0.42
N VAL A 83 8.89 -17.51 -1.04
CA VAL A 83 8.19 -16.27 -1.43
C VAL A 83 6.83 -16.20 -0.77
N ALA A 84 6.52 -15.10 -0.10
CA ALA A 84 5.19 -14.85 0.42
C ALA A 84 4.25 -14.33 -0.69
N ALA A 85 3.02 -14.86 -0.75
CA ALA A 85 1.96 -14.39 -1.64
C ALA A 85 0.77 -13.89 -0.81
N PRO A 86 0.78 -12.62 -0.36
CA PRO A 86 -0.32 -12.03 0.38
C PRO A 86 -1.55 -11.83 -0.51
N PHE A 87 -2.68 -12.35 -0.04
CA PHE A 87 -3.97 -12.18 -0.68
C PHE A 87 -4.84 -11.18 0.09
N SER A 88 -5.67 -10.46 -0.66
CA SER A 88 -6.63 -9.54 -0.06
C SER A 88 -7.71 -10.30 0.72
N THR A 89 -7.90 -9.95 1.99
CA THR A 89 -9.03 -10.45 2.78
C THR A 89 -10.40 -9.95 2.28
N TRP A 90 -10.41 -9.04 1.31
CA TRP A 90 -11.63 -8.56 0.65
C TRP A 90 -11.98 -9.34 -0.61
N SER A 91 -11.06 -10.20 -1.10
CA SER A 91 -11.29 -11.00 -2.30
C SER A 91 -12.45 -11.97 -2.12
N THR A 92 -13.27 -12.08 -3.16
CA THR A 92 -14.35 -13.08 -3.22
C THR A 92 -13.77 -14.51 -3.31
N PRO A 93 -14.56 -15.56 -3.04
CA PRO A 93 -14.09 -16.94 -3.22
C PRO A 93 -13.58 -17.24 -4.64
N ARG A 94 -14.19 -16.64 -5.67
CA ARG A 94 -13.74 -16.77 -7.06
C ARG A 94 -12.37 -16.14 -7.31
N GLU A 95 -12.16 -14.95 -6.76
CA GLU A 95 -10.86 -14.27 -6.86
C GLU A 95 -9.78 -15.02 -6.08
N LEU A 96 -10.10 -15.57 -4.91
CA LEU A 96 -9.17 -16.39 -4.14
C LEU A 96 -8.78 -17.68 -4.87
N ASP A 97 -9.73 -18.35 -5.54
CA ASP A 97 -9.40 -19.51 -6.38
C ASP A 97 -8.43 -19.15 -7.50
N PHE A 98 -8.65 -18.00 -8.17
CA PHE A 98 -7.72 -17.48 -9.17
C PHE A 98 -6.33 -17.21 -8.55
N LEU A 99 -6.27 -16.48 -7.45
CA LEU A 99 -5.01 -16.11 -6.79
C LEU A 99 -4.20 -17.31 -6.32
N LEU A 100 -4.86 -18.33 -5.79
CA LEU A 100 -4.24 -19.60 -5.36
C LEU A 100 -3.66 -20.39 -6.54
N ARG A 101 -4.34 -20.39 -7.68
CA ARG A 101 -3.85 -21.06 -8.90
C ARG A 101 -2.72 -20.29 -9.56
N ASP A 102 -2.86 -18.98 -9.67
CA ASP A 102 -1.88 -18.09 -10.30
C ASP A 102 -0.57 -18.03 -9.49
N SER A 103 -0.66 -17.93 -8.18
CA SER A 103 0.52 -17.94 -7.30
C SER A 103 1.19 -19.29 -7.20
N ALA A 104 0.52 -20.39 -7.55
CA ALA A 104 1.01 -21.74 -7.31
C ALA A 104 1.45 -21.99 -5.84
N ALA A 105 0.78 -21.35 -4.87
CA ALA A 105 1.10 -21.48 -3.46
C ALA A 105 0.95 -22.93 -2.99
N ARG A 106 2.00 -23.47 -2.36
CA ARG A 106 2.02 -24.86 -1.84
C ARG A 106 1.34 -24.97 -0.48
N ILE A 107 1.44 -23.92 0.33
CA ILE A 107 0.75 -23.80 1.62
C ILE A 107 -0.09 -22.53 1.58
N LEU A 108 -1.33 -22.62 2.08
CA LEU A 108 -2.13 -21.44 2.42
C LEU A 108 -2.21 -21.31 3.93
N ILE A 109 -1.78 -20.16 4.45
CA ILE A 109 -2.00 -19.77 5.85
C ILE A 109 -3.12 -18.73 5.85
N THR A 110 -4.24 -19.04 6.51
CA THR A 110 -5.46 -18.21 6.50
C THR A 110 -6.00 -18.00 7.91
N LEU A 111 -6.85 -17.01 8.07
CA LEU A 111 -7.71 -16.90 9.26
C LEU A 111 -8.79 -17.98 9.23
N ASP A 112 -9.34 -18.32 10.39
CA ASP A 112 -10.58 -19.06 10.48
C ASP A 112 -11.78 -18.19 10.11
N ARG A 113 -11.78 -16.94 10.62
CA ARG A 113 -12.87 -15.96 10.45
C ARG A 113 -12.36 -14.53 10.45
N LEU A 114 -13.05 -13.66 9.72
CA LEU A 114 -12.87 -12.22 9.79
C LEU A 114 -14.23 -11.51 9.69
N GLY A 115 -14.71 -10.95 10.80
CA GLY A 115 -16.07 -10.44 10.89
C GLY A 115 -17.09 -11.56 10.66
N GLU A 116 -18.00 -11.37 9.70
CA GLU A 116 -19.01 -12.39 9.37
C GLU A 116 -18.51 -13.47 8.41
N ARG A 117 -17.34 -13.29 7.80
CA ARG A 117 -16.82 -14.22 6.80
C ARG A 117 -16.09 -15.39 7.47
N ASP A 118 -16.51 -16.60 7.16
CA ASP A 118 -15.99 -17.86 7.66
C ASP A 118 -15.07 -18.53 6.63
N TYR A 119 -13.78 -18.24 6.68
CA TYR A 119 -12.77 -18.81 5.78
C TYR A 119 -12.58 -20.30 6.03
N ALA A 120 -12.70 -20.76 7.29
CA ALA A 120 -12.58 -22.18 7.60
C ALA A 120 -13.65 -23.01 6.87
N ALA A 121 -14.88 -22.53 6.82
CA ALA A 121 -15.95 -23.16 6.06
C ALA A 121 -15.72 -23.08 4.53
N GLU A 122 -15.31 -21.93 4.01
CA GLU A 122 -14.99 -21.74 2.58
C GLU A 122 -13.91 -22.72 2.11
N PHE A 123 -12.81 -22.83 2.84
CA PHE A 123 -11.70 -23.72 2.46
C PHE A 123 -11.96 -25.19 2.79
N SER A 124 -12.82 -25.51 3.74
CA SER A 124 -13.23 -26.90 4.01
C SER A 124 -13.80 -27.55 2.76
N SER A 125 -14.68 -26.86 2.04
CA SER A 125 -15.26 -27.34 0.80
C SER A 125 -14.24 -27.53 -0.32
N LEU A 126 -13.24 -26.62 -0.40
CA LEU A 126 -12.17 -26.68 -1.39
C LEU A 126 -11.22 -27.87 -1.13
N PHE A 127 -10.92 -28.17 0.13
CA PHE A 127 -10.04 -29.28 0.49
C PHE A 127 -10.73 -30.65 0.46
N ALA A 128 -12.06 -30.69 0.60
CA ALA A 128 -12.83 -31.90 0.46
C ALA A 128 -12.93 -32.41 -1.00
N ASP A 129 -12.82 -31.51 -1.97
CA ASP A 129 -12.92 -31.81 -3.40
C ASP A 129 -11.54 -31.68 -4.06
N THR A 130 -10.89 -32.83 -4.31
CA THR A 130 -9.56 -32.90 -4.91
C THR A 130 -9.50 -32.32 -6.32
N ASP A 131 -10.60 -32.39 -7.08
CA ASP A 131 -10.64 -31.90 -8.47
C ASP A 131 -10.75 -30.38 -8.53
N ARG A 132 -11.31 -29.76 -7.50
CA ARG A 132 -11.42 -28.29 -7.37
C ARG A 132 -10.23 -27.66 -6.71
N ARG A 133 -9.47 -28.39 -5.92
CA ARG A 133 -8.30 -27.87 -5.22
C ARG A 133 -7.25 -27.35 -6.21
N PRO A 134 -6.64 -26.15 -5.97
CA PRO A 134 -5.51 -25.68 -6.76
C PRO A 134 -4.39 -26.72 -6.80
N PRO A 135 -3.84 -27.04 -8.00
CA PRO A 135 -2.92 -28.19 -8.16
C PRO A 135 -1.67 -28.15 -7.27
N ALA A 136 -1.14 -26.96 -7.02
CA ALA A 136 0.06 -26.78 -6.18
C ALA A 136 -0.25 -26.80 -4.67
N LEU A 137 -1.52 -26.62 -4.26
CA LEU A 137 -1.88 -26.42 -2.86
C LEU A 137 -1.89 -27.75 -2.10
N GLU A 138 -0.90 -27.96 -1.26
CA GLU A 138 -0.68 -29.19 -0.49
C GLU A 138 -1.28 -29.13 0.91
N GLN A 139 -1.21 -27.93 1.56
CA GLN A 139 -1.60 -27.78 2.96
C GLN A 139 -2.40 -26.50 3.21
N LEU A 140 -3.32 -26.61 4.17
CA LEU A 140 -4.04 -25.48 4.75
C LEU A 140 -3.66 -25.36 6.23
N VAL A 141 -3.22 -24.17 6.63
CA VAL A 141 -2.93 -23.83 8.02
C VAL A 141 -3.85 -22.68 8.44
N VAL A 142 -4.50 -22.82 9.59
CA VAL A 142 -5.54 -21.90 10.02
C VAL A 142 -5.16 -21.21 11.33
N VAL A 143 -5.12 -19.90 11.28
CA VAL A 143 -4.91 -18.99 12.41
C VAL A 143 -6.28 -18.65 13.00
N GLY A 144 -6.56 -19.13 14.20
CA GLY A 144 -7.84 -18.93 14.89
C GLY A 144 -8.23 -20.14 15.73
N GLU A 145 -9.49 -20.17 16.15
CA GLU A 145 -10.03 -21.20 17.06
C GLU A 145 -10.62 -22.41 16.27
N SER A 146 -11.11 -22.15 15.05
CA SER A 146 -11.78 -23.17 14.23
C SER A 146 -10.85 -23.63 13.11
N CYS A 147 -10.60 -24.96 13.05
CA CYS A 147 -9.81 -25.56 11.99
C CYS A 147 -10.64 -26.60 11.23
N PRO A 148 -10.78 -26.49 9.90
CA PRO A 148 -11.55 -27.42 9.09
C PRO A 148 -10.86 -28.80 9.02
N VAL A 149 -11.63 -29.83 8.69
CA VAL A 149 -11.09 -31.17 8.44
C VAL A 149 -10.07 -31.13 7.30
N GLY A 150 -8.88 -31.68 7.54
CA GLY A 150 -7.76 -31.65 6.61
C GLY A 150 -6.86 -30.40 6.74
N GLY A 151 -7.27 -29.38 7.50
CA GLY A 151 -6.44 -28.26 7.88
C GLY A 151 -5.58 -28.53 9.12
N LYS A 152 -4.62 -27.66 9.38
CA LYS A 152 -3.77 -27.66 10.59
C LYS A 152 -4.01 -26.38 11.38
N ALA A 153 -4.26 -26.49 12.68
CA ALA A 153 -4.34 -25.33 13.56
C ALA A 153 -2.95 -24.71 13.75
N TYR A 154 -2.82 -23.42 13.51
CA TYR A 154 -1.54 -22.69 13.44
C TYR A 154 -0.64 -22.93 14.66
N GLU A 155 -1.14 -22.68 15.88
CA GLU A 155 -0.33 -22.85 17.09
C GLU A 155 0.10 -24.30 17.35
N THR A 156 -0.79 -25.26 17.10
CA THR A 156 -0.46 -26.69 17.22
C THR A 156 0.58 -27.12 16.19
N TRP A 157 0.45 -26.59 14.97
CA TRP A 157 1.39 -26.86 13.88
C TRP A 157 2.78 -26.28 14.19
N LEU A 158 2.86 -25.05 14.71
CA LEU A 158 4.12 -24.46 15.19
C LEU A 158 4.74 -25.29 16.31
N ALA A 159 3.95 -25.64 17.34
CA ALA A 159 4.45 -26.42 18.49
C ALA A 159 4.97 -27.81 18.12
N SER A 160 4.57 -28.36 16.96
CA SER A 160 5.05 -29.64 16.45
C SER A 160 6.35 -29.55 15.65
N ALA A 161 6.82 -28.33 15.38
CA ALA A 161 8.01 -28.14 14.56
C ALA A 161 9.30 -28.53 15.33
N PRO A 162 10.30 -29.10 14.65
CA PRO A 162 11.59 -29.41 15.27
C PRO A 162 12.36 -28.13 15.61
N ALA A 163 13.43 -28.24 16.42
CA ALA A 163 14.34 -27.13 16.63
C ALA A 163 14.90 -26.63 15.29
N PHE A 164 15.03 -25.30 15.16
CA PHE A 164 15.43 -24.66 13.93
C PHE A 164 16.62 -23.72 14.16
N GLU A 165 17.65 -23.94 13.41
CA GLU A 165 18.75 -23.00 13.27
C GLU A 165 18.62 -22.26 11.95
N LEU A 166 18.76 -20.93 12.00
CA LEU A 166 18.71 -20.10 10.81
C LEU A 166 19.80 -20.54 9.82
N PRO A 167 19.44 -20.90 8.57
CA PRO A 167 20.43 -21.31 7.58
C PRO A 167 21.50 -20.23 7.35
N PRO A 168 22.68 -20.61 6.90
CA PRO A 168 23.71 -19.64 6.53
C PRO A 168 23.21 -18.73 5.39
N PRO A 169 23.78 -17.52 5.23
CA PRO A 169 23.30 -16.53 4.26
C PRO A 169 23.14 -17.03 2.81
N GLY A 170 23.90 -18.05 2.40
CA GLY A 170 23.80 -18.64 1.06
C GLY A 170 22.56 -19.52 0.83
N GLU A 171 21.93 -20.02 1.89
CA GLU A 171 20.79 -20.95 1.83
C GLU A 171 19.44 -20.29 2.10
N ARG A 172 19.42 -19.12 2.75
CA ARG A 172 18.22 -18.31 2.97
C ARG A 172 18.05 -17.26 1.86
N ALA A 173 17.02 -16.42 1.94
CA ALA A 173 16.76 -15.36 0.96
C ALA A 173 18.00 -14.49 0.69
N ARG A 174 18.16 -14.08 -0.55
CA ARG A 174 19.18 -13.13 -1.02
C ARG A 174 18.56 -11.78 -1.28
N PRO A 175 19.32 -10.70 -1.34
CA PRO A 175 18.78 -9.35 -1.61
C PRO A 175 18.04 -9.23 -2.93
N ASP A 176 18.38 -10.03 -3.93
CA ASP A 176 17.78 -10.06 -5.27
C ASP A 176 16.63 -11.08 -5.42
N ASP A 177 16.36 -11.87 -4.38
CA ASP A 177 15.20 -12.77 -4.35
C ASP A 177 13.89 -11.97 -4.12
N THR A 178 12.77 -12.53 -4.59
CA THR A 178 11.43 -11.97 -4.32
C THR A 178 11.05 -12.18 -2.86
N ALA A 179 10.71 -11.09 -2.17
CA ALA A 179 10.21 -11.11 -0.80
C ALA A 179 8.73 -11.50 -0.76
N PHE A 180 7.94 -10.82 -1.56
CA PHE A 180 6.51 -11.09 -1.68
C PHE A 180 5.99 -10.71 -3.08
N ILE A 181 4.91 -11.37 -3.47
CA ILE A 181 4.17 -11.08 -4.69
C ILE A 181 2.89 -10.37 -4.30
N LEU A 182 2.75 -9.10 -4.69
CA LEU A 182 1.54 -8.32 -4.44
C LEU A 182 0.67 -8.31 -5.69
N TYR A 183 -0.63 -8.56 -5.49
CA TYR A 183 -1.59 -8.55 -6.58
C TYR A 183 -2.26 -7.19 -6.71
N THR A 184 -2.19 -6.60 -7.91
CA THR A 184 -2.81 -5.31 -8.22
C THR A 184 -4.02 -5.49 -9.13
N SER A 185 -5.08 -4.70 -8.88
CA SER A 185 -6.20 -4.58 -9.81
C SER A 185 -5.74 -3.79 -11.04
N GLY A 186 -5.35 -4.51 -12.10
CA GLY A 186 -5.01 -3.88 -13.37
C GLY A 186 -6.26 -3.51 -14.19
N SER A 187 -6.05 -2.82 -15.33
CA SER A 187 -7.09 -2.56 -16.35
C SER A 187 -7.57 -3.84 -17.08
N THR A 188 -7.04 -5.00 -16.72
CA THR A 188 -7.39 -6.33 -17.25
C THR A 188 -8.37 -7.05 -16.33
N ALA A 189 -9.05 -8.09 -16.86
CA ALA A 189 -10.03 -8.88 -16.11
C ALA A 189 -9.45 -9.62 -14.89
N HIS A 190 -8.13 -9.75 -14.79
CA HIS A 190 -7.44 -10.46 -13.70
C HIS A 190 -6.36 -9.59 -13.06
N PRO A 191 -6.15 -9.72 -11.73
CA PRO A 191 -5.06 -9.04 -11.03
C PRO A 191 -3.69 -9.42 -11.60
N LYS A 192 -2.77 -8.44 -11.59
CA LYS A 192 -1.37 -8.67 -12.00
C LYS A 192 -0.52 -9.03 -10.80
N ALA A 193 0.28 -10.08 -10.93
CA ALA A 193 1.23 -10.52 -9.91
C ALA A 193 2.53 -9.69 -10.00
N VAL A 194 2.79 -8.85 -9.01
CA VAL A 194 3.93 -7.92 -8.94
C VAL A 194 4.95 -8.43 -7.92
N PRO A 195 6.08 -9.00 -8.34
CA PRO A 195 7.13 -9.41 -7.43
C PRO A 195 7.85 -8.20 -6.84
N ASN A 196 8.05 -8.22 -5.53
CA ASN A 196 8.75 -7.22 -4.75
C ASN A 196 10.05 -7.82 -4.20
N ILE A 197 11.19 -7.23 -4.57
CA ILE A 197 12.52 -7.76 -4.29
C ILE A 197 13.00 -7.33 -2.90
N HIS A 198 13.57 -8.24 -2.11
CA HIS A 198 13.99 -8.00 -0.72
C HIS A 198 14.85 -6.75 -0.55
N GLY A 199 15.97 -6.67 -1.25
CA GLY A 199 16.91 -5.56 -1.12
C GLY A 199 16.26 -4.23 -1.47
N ALA A 200 15.45 -4.21 -2.53
CA ALA A 200 14.81 -3.00 -3.02
C ALA A 200 13.70 -2.50 -2.07
N VAL A 201 12.86 -3.38 -1.50
CA VAL A 201 11.82 -2.93 -0.56
C VAL A 201 12.40 -2.43 0.76
N ILE A 202 13.52 -3.01 1.23
CA ILE A 202 14.19 -2.55 2.45
C ILE A 202 14.87 -1.20 2.22
N GLU A 203 15.59 -1.05 1.11
CA GLU A 203 16.26 0.20 0.74
C GLU A 203 15.24 1.32 0.55
N ASN A 204 14.18 1.06 -0.22
CA ASN A 204 13.10 2.02 -0.45
C ASN A 204 12.39 2.37 0.87
N GLY A 205 12.08 1.36 1.69
CA GLY A 205 11.49 1.54 3.01
C GLY A 205 12.35 2.40 3.93
N PHE A 206 13.68 2.17 3.94
CA PHE A 206 14.60 3.03 4.69
C PHE A 206 14.50 4.49 4.24
N HIS A 207 14.56 4.77 2.94
CA HIS A 207 14.45 6.14 2.44
C HIS A 207 13.08 6.77 2.71
N ILE A 208 12.02 6.01 2.69
CA ILE A 208 10.68 6.48 3.10
C ILE A 208 10.69 6.88 4.58
N GLY A 209 11.27 6.07 5.46
CA GLY A 209 11.36 6.38 6.88
C GLY A 209 12.22 7.62 7.17
N GLU A 210 13.33 7.82 6.43
CA GLU A 210 14.12 9.07 6.50
C GLU A 210 13.29 10.29 6.07
N ARG A 211 12.43 10.17 5.03
CA ARG A 211 11.52 11.25 4.63
C ARG A 211 10.51 11.60 5.72
N GLN A 212 10.02 10.61 6.47
CA GLN A 212 9.13 10.80 7.61
C GLN A 212 9.84 11.25 8.88
N GLY A 213 11.18 11.18 8.92
CA GLY A 213 11.97 11.41 10.11
C GLY A 213 11.72 10.36 11.20
N LEU A 214 11.59 9.08 10.81
CA LEU A 214 11.41 7.98 11.75
C LEU A 214 12.68 7.69 12.55
N SER A 215 12.49 7.18 13.76
CA SER A 215 13.52 6.80 14.70
C SER A 215 13.03 5.65 15.59
N PRO A 216 13.89 4.99 16.38
CA PRO A 216 13.47 3.87 17.21
C PRO A 216 12.39 4.18 18.24
N VAL A 217 12.21 5.46 18.61
CA VAL A 217 11.16 5.86 19.56
C VAL A 217 9.78 6.02 18.92
N ASP A 218 9.71 5.98 17.59
CA ASP A 218 8.46 6.17 16.87
C ASP A 218 7.57 4.93 16.91
N ARG A 219 6.27 5.17 16.93
CA ARG A 219 5.21 4.16 16.88
C ARG A 219 4.30 4.50 15.71
N VAL A 220 4.31 3.63 14.70
CA VAL A 220 3.64 3.83 13.42
C VAL A 220 2.31 3.10 13.42
N MET A 221 1.21 3.83 13.49
CA MET A 221 -0.15 3.29 13.33
C MET A 221 -0.41 2.92 11.88
N LEU A 222 -0.83 1.68 11.64
CA LEU A 222 -1.11 1.17 10.30
C LEU A 222 -2.56 0.68 10.16
N PRO A 223 -3.51 1.57 9.83
CA PRO A 223 -4.88 1.19 9.51
C PRO A 223 -5.07 0.65 8.09
N VAL A 224 -4.11 0.93 7.18
CA VAL A 224 -4.17 0.40 5.81
C VAL A 224 -3.71 -1.06 5.76
N PRO A 225 -4.26 -1.88 4.83
CA PRO A 225 -3.94 -3.30 4.77
C PRO A 225 -2.47 -3.59 4.49
N LEU A 226 -1.92 -4.59 5.17
CA LEU A 226 -0.58 -5.12 4.91
C LEU A 226 -0.48 -5.86 3.55
N PHE A 227 -1.58 -6.35 2.98
CA PHE A 227 -1.57 -6.95 1.64
C PHE A 227 -1.49 -5.90 0.49
N TRP A 228 -1.42 -4.61 0.81
CA TRP A 228 -1.08 -3.55 -0.14
C TRP A 228 0.41 -3.18 -0.06
N SER A 229 0.98 -2.72 -1.16
CA SER A 229 2.36 -2.21 -1.17
C SER A 229 2.56 -1.05 -0.19
N TYR A 230 1.54 -0.20 0.01
CA TYR A 230 1.56 0.89 0.97
C TYR A 230 1.69 0.39 2.43
N GLY A 231 1.13 -0.79 2.74
CA GLY A 231 1.32 -1.47 4.03
C GLY A 231 2.64 -2.23 4.10
N ALA A 232 2.84 -3.22 3.22
CA ALA A 232 3.98 -4.14 3.28
C ALA A 232 5.29 -3.50 2.85
N ALA A 233 5.37 -2.98 1.62
CA ALA A 233 6.61 -2.47 1.07
C ALA A 233 7.01 -1.11 1.68
N ASN A 234 6.03 -0.29 2.10
CA ASN A 234 6.31 1.02 2.67
C ASN A 234 6.26 1.00 4.20
N ALA A 235 5.08 0.94 4.82
CA ALA A 235 4.96 1.13 6.27
C ALA A 235 5.78 0.12 7.07
N MET A 236 5.66 -1.18 6.75
CA MET A 236 6.39 -2.24 7.45
C MET A 236 7.91 -2.08 7.26
N CYS A 237 8.38 -1.92 6.03
CA CYS A 237 9.82 -1.81 5.76
C CYS A 237 10.41 -0.50 6.30
N ALA A 238 9.69 0.64 6.22
CA ALA A 238 10.14 1.90 6.83
C ALA A 238 10.23 1.79 8.36
N THR A 239 9.24 1.18 9.00
CA THR A 239 9.20 0.99 10.45
C THR A 239 10.37 0.12 10.91
N PHE A 240 10.54 -1.06 10.31
CA PHE A 240 11.57 -2.00 10.77
C PHE A 240 13.00 -1.54 10.41
N SER A 241 13.20 -0.89 9.27
CA SER A 241 14.52 -0.33 8.93
C SER A 241 14.98 0.77 9.90
N HIS A 242 14.07 1.38 10.64
CA HIS A 242 14.35 2.41 11.65
C HIS A 242 14.31 1.89 13.09
N GLY A 243 14.05 0.60 13.32
CA GLY A 243 13.90 0.05 14.66
C GLY A 243 12.68 0.59 15.40
N SER A 244 11.72 1.14 14.68
CA SER A 244 10.46 1.70 15.19
C SER A 244 9.46 0.59 15.51
N THR A 245 8.33 0.94 16.14
CA THR A 245 7.25 0.01 16.47
C THR A 245 6.12 0.12 15.46
N LEU A 246 5.66 -0.99 14.89
CA LEU A 246 4.45 -1.05 14.06
C LEU A 246 3.23 -1.36 14.93
N VAL A 247 2.22 -0.49 14.92
CA VAL A 247 0.95 -0.66 15.65
C VAL A 247 -0.14 -1.02 14.64
N LEU A 248 -0.70 -2.21 14.78
CA LEU A 248 -1.63 -2.82 13.84
C LEU A 248 -3.06 -2.82 14.37
N GLN A 249 -4.00 -2.60 13.49
CA GLN A 249 -5.41 -2.82 13.72
C GLN A 249 -5.91 -3.87 12.72
N GLY A 250 -6.52 -4.92 13.19
CA GLY A 250 -6.93 -6.07 12.38
C GLY A 250 -7.96 -5.72 11.29
N ARG A 251 -8.89 -4.84 11.62
CA ARG A 251 -9.86 -4.23 10.70
C ARG A 251 -9.98 -2.77 11.06
N PHE A 252 -9.89 -1.90 10.07
CA PHE A 252 -10.03 -0.47 10.34
C PHE A 252 -11.44 -0.14 10.84
N GLU A 253 -11.49 0.39 12.05
CA GLU A 253 -12.66 0.98 12.68
C GLU A 253 -12.20 2.27 13.38
N PRO A 254 -12.83 3.42 13.12
CA PRO A 254 -12.28 4.72 13.55
C PRO A 254 -12.21 4.89 15.07
N GLY A 255 -13.20 4.44 15.83
CA GLY A 255 -13.19 4.53 17.29
C GLY A 255 -12.03 3.73 17.92
N PRO A 256 -11.93 2.40 17.68
CA PRO A 256 -10.80 1.59 18.10
C PRO A 256 -9.44 2.08 17.59
N ALA A 257 -9.37 2.66 16.37
CA ALA A 257 -8.13 3.26 15.87
C ALA A 257 -7.70 4.48 16.72
N LEU A 258 -8.63 5.34 17.12
CA LEU A 258 -8.36 6.44 18.04
C LEU A 258 -7.88 5.92 19.41
N ASP A 259 -8.46 4.83 19.92
CA ASP A 259 -8.03 4.18 21.16
C ASP A 259 -6.58 3.66 21.07
N LEU A 260 -6.22 3.03 19.95
CA LEU A 260 -4.85 2.55 19.72
C LEU A 260 -3.85 3.71 19.64
N ILE A 261 -4.19 4.78 18.91
CA ILE A 261 -3.34 5.97 18.78
C ILE A 261 -3.07 6.59 20.16
N GLU A 262 -4.12 6.78 20.97
CA GLU A 262 -4.01 7.38 22.29
C GLU A 262 -3.27 6.47 23.27
N ARG A 263 -3.70 5.20 23.41
CA ARG A 263 -3.13 4.21 24.33
C ARG A 263 -1.66 3.96 24.09
N HIS A 264 -1.28 3.77 22.84
CA HIS A 264 0.09 3.47 22.47
C HIS A 264 0.91 4.72 22.13
N ARG A 265 0.30 5.92 22.23
CA ARG A 265 0.94 7.20 21.93
C ARG A 265 1.63 7.14 20.56
N CYS A 266 0.89 6.70 19.54
CA CYS A 266 1.42 6.61 18.19
C CYS A 266 1.93 7.98 17.72
N THR A 267 3.12 7.99 17.10
CA THR A 267 3.80 9.22 16.67
C THR A 267 3.71 9.42 15.16
N SER A 268 3.35 8.35 14.44
CA SER A 268 3.16 8.35 12.99
C SER A 268 1.91 7.56 12.62
N ILE A 269 1.30 7.90 11.48
CA ILE A 269 0.18 7.16 10.90
C ILE A 269 0.31 7.10 9.37
N TYR A 270 0.03 5.92 8.80
CA TYR A 270 -0.21 5.78 7.37
C TYR A 270 -1.70 5.91 7.10
N THR A 271 -2.09 6.94 6.40
CA THR A 271 -3.51 7.24 6.18
C THR A 271 -3.85 7.47 4.70
N LEU A 272 -5.14 7.49 4.43
CA LEU A 272 -5.75 7.85 3.14
C LEU A 272 -6.87 8.84 3.43
N PRO A 273 -7.36 9.63 2.45
CA PRO A 273 -8.44 10.59 2.67
C PRO A 273 -9.66 10.00 3.38
N ALA A 274 -10.10 8.80 2.96
CA ALA A 274 -11.25 8.13 3.58
C ALA A 274 -10.99 7.73 5.05
N ILE A 275 -9.79 7.27 5.38
CA ILE A 275 -9.40 6.90 6.75
C ILE A 275 -9.32 8.17 7.62
N THR A 276 -8.64 9.21 7.12
CA THR A 276 -8.55 10.51 7.82
C THR A 276 -9.94 11.06 8.10
N HIS A 277 -10.81 11.08 7.10
CA HIS A 277 -12.18 11.57 7.25
C HIS A 277 -12.98 10.75 8.27
N ALA A 278 -12.88 9.42 8.24
CA ALA A 278 -13.53 8.55 9.20
C ALA A 278 -13.07 8.81 10.63
N LEU A 279 -11.76 9.03 10.85
CA LEU A 279 -11.21 9.35 12.17
C LEU A 279 -11.72 10.69 12.70
N ILE A 280 -11.61 11.77 11.90
CA ILE A 280 -11.98 13.13 12.35
C ILE A 280 -13.49 13.35 12.44
N SER A 281 -14.28 12.54 11.75
CA SER A 281 -15.75 12.60 11.81
C SER A 281 -16.35 11.67 12.88
N HIS A 282 -15.53 10.86 13.56
CA HIS A 282 -16.01 9.98 14.63
C HIS A 282 -16.48 10.80 15.84
N PRO A 283 -17.61 10.47 16.49
CA PRO A 283 -18.12 11.22 17.63
C PRO A 283 -17.12 11.39 18.76
N ASP A 284 -16.27 10.38 18.97
CA ASP A 284 -15.24 10.39 20.04
C ASP A 284 -13.92 11.06 19.60
N PHE A 285 -13.87 11.63 18.39
CA PHE A 285 -12.68 12.35 17.97
C PHE A 285 -12.48 13.60 18.80
N ALA A 286 -11.29 13.75 19.35
CA ALA A 286 -10.82 14.98 19.97
C ALA A 286 -9.33 15.17 19.66
N PRO A 287 -8.85 16.39 19.42
CA PRO A 287 -7.42 16.65 19.13
C PRO A 287 -6.48 16.14 20.24
N ALA A 288 -6.96 16.02 21.46
CA ALA A 288 -6.19 15.46 22.58
C ALA A 288 -5.82 14.00 22.37
N ARG A 289 -6.68 13.21 21.70
CA ARG A 289 -6.47 11.77 21.45
C ARG A 289 -5.36 11.51 20.43
N THR A 290 -5.18 12.41 19.48
CA THR A 290 -4.18 12.31 18.41
C THR A 290 -2.96 13.20 18.64
N ARG A 291 -2.85 13.87 19.78
CA ARG A 291 -1.76 14.83 20.10
C ARG A 291 -0.35 14.25 20.05
N SER A 292 -0.20 12.93 20.11
CA SER A 292 1.10 12.26 19.99
C SER A 292 1.55 12.11 18.54
N LEU A 293 0.64 12.21 17.56
CA LEU A 293 0.98 12.16 16.15
C LEU A 293 1.84 13.37 15.78
N ARG A 294 3.05 13.10 15.33
CA ARG A 294 4.01 14.08 14.82
C ARG A 294 3.98 14.08 13.30
N THR A 295 4.13 12.90 12.71
CA THR A 295 4.23 12.71 11.26
C THR A 295 3.13 11.79 10.74
N ALA A 296 2.92 11.80 9.44
CA ALA A 296 2.04 10.88 8.74
C ALA A 296 2.52 10.67 7.31
N MET A 297 2.03 9.60 6.70
CA MET A 297 2.06 9.41 5.25
C MET A 297 0.64 9.51 4.72
N THR A 298 0.44 10.28 3.66
CA THR A 298 -0.87 10.36 2.98
C THR A 298 -0.72 10.52 1.47
N ILE A 299 -1.77 10.15 0.77
CA ILE A 299 -1.96 10.37 -0.67
C ILE A 299 -3.23 11.21 -0.78
N GLY A 300 -3.24 12.23 -1.60
CA GLY A 300 -4.46 12.99 -1.82
C GLY A 300 -4.22 14.38 -2.37
N THR A 301 -5.29 15.16 -2.36
CA THR A 301 -5.28 16.56 -2.77
C THR A 301 -4.53 17.43 -1.75
N PRO A 302 -4.15 18.67 -2.12
CA PRO A 302 -3.61 19.63 -1.17
C PRO A 302 -4.43 19.77 0.11
N GLN A 303 -5.78 19.75 -0.01
CA GLN A 303 -6.69 19.84 1.12
C GLN A 303 -6.62 18.60 2.03
N ASP A 304 -6.47 17.40 1.46
CA ASP A 304 -6.31 16.17 2.26
C ASP A 304 -5.03 16.23 3.11
N VAL A 305 -3.92 16.68 2.52
CA VAL A 305 -2.64 16.88 3.24
C VAL A 305 -2.82 17.91 4.36
N ALA A 306 -3.48 19.05 4.06
CA ALA A 306 -3.77 20.08 5.07
C ALA A 306 -4.64 19.52 6.22
N THR A 307 -5.65 18.70 5.91
CA THR A 307 -6.53 18.08 6.90
C THR A 307 -5.76 17.15 7.85
N VAL A 308 -4.85 16.34 7.33
CA VAL A 308 -3.96 15.49 8.15
C VAL A 308 -3.07 16.34 9.06
N ALA A 309 -2.50 17.42 8.55
CA ALA A 309 -1.61 18.30 9.32
C ALA A 309 -2.35 19.10 10.41
N GLN A 310 -3.48 19.70 10.06
CA GLN A 310 -4.14 20.73 10.88
C GLN A 310 -5.27 20.19 11.74
N VAL A 311 -6.01 19.18 11.25
CA VAL A 311 -7.17 18.62 11.96
C VAL A 311 -6.79 17.34 12.69
N LEU A 312 -6.19 16.37 12.00
CA LEU A 312 -5.72 15.14 12.64
C LEU A 312 -4.51 15.39 13.57
N GLY A 313 -3.74 16.43 13.31
CA GLY A 313 -2.65 16.90 14.16
C GLY A 313 -1.25 16.42 13.77
N ALA A 314 -1.09 15.60 12.74
CA ALA A 314 0.20 15.12 12.26
C ALA A 314 0.92 16.20 11.41
N ARG A 315 1.47 17.21 12.09
CA ARG A 315 1.99 18.43 11.46
C ARG A 315 3.11 18.22 10.45
N GLU A 316 3.86 17.14 10.58
CA GLU A 316 4.96 16.74 9.69
C GLU A 316 4.50 15.70 8.63
N VAL A 317 3.23 15.74 8.21
CA VAL A 317 2.69 14.83 7.19
C VAL A 317 3.52 14.88 5.91
N CYS A 318 3.83 13.72 5.33
CA CYS A 318 4.45 13.59 4.02
C CYS A 318 3.39 13.26 2.96
N ASN A 319 3.43 13.97 1.83
CA ASN A 319 2.70 13.65 0.63
C ASN A 319 3.53 12.73 -0.26
N VAL A 320 2.90 11.77 -0.95
CA VAL A 320 3.61 10.71 -1.66
C VAL A 320 3.02 10.41 -3.02
N TYR A 321 3.83 9.78 -3.86
CA TYR A 321 3.41 9.18 -5.12
C TYR A 321 4.12 7.84 -5.34
N GLY A 322 3.41 6.89 -5.93
CA GLY A 322 3.96 5.63 -6.38
C GLY A 322 2.91 4.57 -6.63
N GLN A 323 3.39 3.41 -7.07
CA GLN A 323 2.59 2.24 -7.43
C GLN A 323 3.29 0.97 -6.93
N THR A 324 2.59 -0.16 -6.90
CA THR A 324 3.16 -1.43 -6.44
C THR A 324 4.41 -1.81 -7.22
N GLU A 325 4.45 -1.50 -8.51
CA GLU A 325 5.57 -1.74 -9.43
C GLU A 325 6.84 -0.98 -9.06
N SER A 326 6.69 0.15 -8.36
CA SER A 326 7.79 0.95 -7.78
C SER A 326 7.93 0.76 -6.25
N TYR A 327 7.54 -0.41 -5.76
CA TYR A 327 7.55 -0.79 -4.34
C TYR A 327 6.75 0.17 -3.44
N GLY A 328 5.60 0.61 -3.95
CA GLY A 328 4.65 1.46 -3.26
C GLY A 328 4.93 2.94 -3.50
N ASN A 329 5.88 3.56 -2.82
CA ASN A 329 6.18 4.98 -2.99
C ASN A 329 7.54 5.16 -3.67
N CYS A 330 7.58 5.97 -4.72
CA CYS A 330 8.81 6.37 -5.41
C CYS A 330 9.15 7.86 -5.24
N CYS A 331 8.17 8.69 -4.87
CA CYS A 331 8.36 10.10 -4.49
C CYS A 331 7.73 10.36 -3.13
N VAL A 332 8.43 11.11 -2.30
CA VAL A 332 7.99 11.45 -0.94
C VAL A 332 8.51 12.83 -0.57
N THR A 333 7.65 13.72 -0.07
CA THR A 333 8.07 15.00 0.48
C THR A 333 8.84 14.81 1.79
N TRP A 334 9.69 15.74 2.16
CA TRP A 334 10.35 15.74 3.47
C TRP A 334 9.39 16.22 4.57
N HIS A 335 9.35 15.55 5.70
CA HIS A 335 8.50 15.86 6.86
C HIS A 335 8.72 17.29 7.38
N HIS A 336 9.95 17.78 7.33
CA HIS A 336 10.34 19.12 7.85
C HIS A 336 10.13 20.26 6.85
N TRP A 337 9.67 20.00 5.61
CA TRP A 337 9.37 21.08 4.67
C TRP A 337 8.18 21.93 5.13
N PRO A 338 8.06 23.20 4.69
CA PRO A 338 6.84 23.98 4.88
C PRO A 338 5.61 23.22 4.38
N LEU A 339 4.50 23.36 5.09
CA LEU A 339 3.26 22.62 4.76
C LEU A 339 2.79 22.95 3.34
N GLU A 340 2.89 24.21 2.94
CA GLU A 340 2.48 24.69 1.61
C GLU A 340 3.21 23.94 0.49
N ARG A 341 4.51 23.68 0.65
CA ARG A 341 5.28 22.89 -0.31
C ARG A 341 4.85 21.43 -0.33
N ARG A 342 4.61 20.81 0.83
CA ARG A 342 4.15 19.42 0.93
C ARG A 342 2.74 19.22 0.36
N MET A 343 1.91 20.26 0.39
CA MET A 343 0.59 20.27 -0.24
C MET A 343 0.69 20.38 -1.77
N ALA A 344 1.68 21.10 -2.28
CA ALA A 344 1.79 21.43 -3.71
C ALA A 344 2.41 20.31 -4.56
N VAL A 345 3.20 19.42 -3.97
CA VAL A 345 3.97 18.38 -4.69
C VAL A 345 3.90 17.03 -3.98
N GLN A 346 4.22 15.96 -4.69
CA GLN A 346 4.43 14.62 -4.12
C GLN A 346 5.90 14.38 -3.72
N GLY A 347 6.75 15.40 -3.92
CA GLY A 347 8.15 15.41 -3.55
C GLY A 347 9.10 14.89 -4.62
N PRO A 348 10.41 14.95 -4.34
CA PRO A 348 11.43 14.44 -5.23
C PRO A 348 11.47 12.91 -5.19
N PRO A 349 12.02 12.26 -6.23
CA PRO A 349 12.26 10.83 -6.20
C PRO A 349 13.10 10.42 -5.00
N LEU A 350 12.83 9.23 -4.48
CA LEU A 350 13.65 8.61 -3.44
C LEU A 350 15.04 8.26 -3.99
N PRO A 351 16.09 8.20 -3.14
CA PRO A 351 17.41 7.77 -3.59
C PRO A 351 17.35 6.42 -4.33
N GLY A 352 18.02 6.33 -5.48
CA GLY A 352 17.97 5.16 -6.34
C GLY A 352 16.81 5.11 -7.33
N VAL A 353 15.85 6.02 -7.23
CA VAL A 353 14.74 6.19 -8.17
C VAL A 353 15.05 7.34 -9.13
N ARG A 354 14.65 7.19 -10.38
CA ARG A 354 14.69 8.24 -11.41
C ARG A 354 13.30 8.42 -12.01
N LEU A 355 12.95 9.65 -12.28
CA LEU A 355 11.71 10.04 -12.94
C LEU A 355 12.03 10.78 -14.23
N ARG A 356 11.17 10.59 -15.21
CA ARG A 356 11.06 11.49 -16.37
C ARG A 356 9.59 11.70 -16.72
N VAL A 357 9.31 12.80 -17.35
CA VAL A 357 8.00 13.12 -17.90
C VAL A 357 8.15 13.22 -19.39
N ILE A 358 7.36 12.45 -20.13
CA ILE A 358 7.45 12.35 -21.59
C ILE A 358 6.17 12.84 -22.26
N ASP A 359 6.32 13.40 -23.44
CA ASP A 359 5.21 13.66 -24.36
C ASP A 359 4.68 12.30 -24.87
N PRO A 360 3.40 11.97 -24.63
CA PRO A 360 2.85 10.67 -25.01
C PRO A 360 2.81 10.42 -26.53
N GLU A 361 2.82 11.48 -27.36
CA GLU A 361 2.74 11.36 -28.82
C GLU A 361 4.12 11.22 -29.44
N SER A 362 5.07 12.07 -29.06
CA SER A 362 6.42 12.09 -29.65
C SER A 362 7.44 11.23 -28.90
N GLY A 363 7.17 10.85 -27.65
CA GLY A 363 8.13 10.16 -26.78
C GLY A 363 9.28 11.05 -26.29
N ARG A 364 9.24 12.36 -26.56
CA ARG A 364 10.27 13.32 -26.14
C ARG A 364 10.15 13.59 -24.64
N GLU A 365 11.28 13.64 -23.96
CA GLU A 365 11.33 14.11 -22.57
C GLU A 365 10.98 15.60 -22.49
N LEU A 366 10.09 15.92 -21.55
CA LEU A 366 9.53 17.26 -21.34
C LEU A 366 10.38 18.05 -20.35
N GLN A 367 10.33 19.39 -20.46
CA GLN A 367 10.99 20.29 -19.55
C GLN A 367 10.17 20.47 -18.25
N ALA A 368 10.83 21.00 -17.23
CA ALA A 368 10.15 21.35 -15.96
C ALA A 368 8.91 22.23 -16.21
N GLY A 369 7.79 21.87 -15.58
CA GLY A 369 6.50 22.54 -15.71
C GLY A 369 5.60 22.02 -16.85
N GLU A 370 6.15 21.33 -17.85
CA GLU A 370 5.34 20.71 -18.91
C GLU A 370 4.67 19.42 -18.35
N VAL A 371 3.41 19.21 -18.69
CA VAL A 371 2.62 18.04 -18.27
C VAL A 371 2.71 16.93 -19.33
N GLY A 372 3.04 15.73 -18.90
CA GLY A 372 3.13 14.55 -19.75
C GLY A 372 3.02 13.25 -18.97
N ALA A 373 3.31 12.14 -19.63
CA ALA A 373 3.28 10.81 -19.02
C ALA A 373 4.48 10.61 -18.08
N ILE A 374 4.19 10.14 -16.88
CA ILE A 374 5.22 9.84 -15.87
C ILE A 374 5.83 8.48 -16.15
N GLU A 375 7.14 8.41 -16.22
CA GLU A 375 7.90 7.18 -16.26
C GLU A 375 8.90 7.12 -15.13
N VAL A 376 9.02 5.92 -14.51
CA VAL A 376 9.84 5.68 -13.31
C VAL A 376 10.87 4.61 -13.60
N SER A 377 12.11 4.77 -13.14
CA SER A 377 13.14 3.73 -13.15
C SER A 377 13.92 3.66 -11.85
N GLY A 378 14.74 2.63 -11.69
CA GLY A 378 15.50 2.36 -10.48
C GLY A 378 14.91 1.21 -9.68
N TYR A 379 14.45 1.44 -8.45
CA TYR A 379 13.77 0.39 -7.69
C TYR A 379 12.41 0.08 -8.29
N LEU A 380 12.38 -0.96 -9.13
CA LEU A 380 11.20 -1.44 -9.85
C LEU A 380 11.09 -2.95 -9.75
N THR A 381 9.86 -3.43 -9.84
CA THR A 381 9.60 -4.84 -10.09
C THR A 381 10.35 -5.30 -11.35
N PRO A 382 10.88 -6.53 -11.40
CA PRO A 382 11.52 -7.05 -12.61
C PRO A 382 10.54 -7.26 -13.77
N GLY A 383 9.24 -7.20 -13.52
CA GLY A 383 8.13 -7.43 -14.44
C GLY A 383 7.01 -8.19 -13.75
N TYR A 384 5.91 -8.43 -14.46
CA TYR A 384 4.77 -9.19 -13.94
C TYR A 384 5.01 -10.69 -14.10
N ILE A 385 4.70 -11.47 -13.07
CA ILE A 385 4.73 -12.94 -13.15
C ILE A 385 3.56 -13.41 -14.01
N GLY A 386 3.81 -14.43 -14.84
CA GLY A 386 2.79 -14.98 -15.75
C GLY A 386 2.43 -14.10 -16.94
N ALA A 387 2.90 -12.85 -17.00
CA ALA A 387 2.64 -11.96 -18.13
C ALA A 387 3.45 -12.36 -19.36
N SER A 388 2.86 -12.20 -20.54
CA SER A 388 3.58 -12.38 -21.81
C SER A 388 4.70 -11.34 -21.99
N ALA A 389 5.66 -11.65 -22.87
CA ALA A 389 6.72 -10.69 -23.23
C ALA A 389 6.12 -9.38 -23.75
N THR A 390 5.03 -9.44 -24.50
CA THR A 390 4.31 -8.26 -25.03
C THR A 390 3.75 -7.41 -23.90
N GLN A 391 3.05 -8.01 -22.93
CA GLN A 391 2.50 -7.29 -21.78
C GLN A 391 3.58 -6.59 -20.94
N ASN A 392 4.71 -7.25 -20.72
CA ASN A 392 5.85 -6.63 -20.04
C ASN A 392 6.50 -5.51 -20.89
N ALA A 393 6.61 -5.69 -22.22
CA ALA A 393 7.12 -4.64 -23.12
C ALA A 393 6.20 -3.41 -23.22
N GLU A 394 4.88 -3.59 -23.03
CA GLU A 394 3.93 -2.47 -22.94
C GLU A 394 4.11 -1.70 -21.64
N ALA A 395 4.39 -2.39 -20.52
CA ALA A 395 4.55 -1.77 -19.21
C ALA A 395 5.93 -1.11 -19.01
N PHE A 396 6.98 -1.67 -19.65
CA PHE A 396 8.35 -1.19 -19.45
C PHE A 396 8.99 -0.78 -20.78
N THR A 397 9.73 0.31 -20.76
CA THR A 397 10.53 0.75 -21.92
C THR A 397 11.79 -0.11 -22.08
N ALA A 398 12.43 -0.02 -23.25
CA ALA A 398 13.67 -0.75 -23.51
C ALA A 398 14.83 -0.33 -22.56
N ASP A 399 14.85 0.91 -22.11
CA ASP A 399 15.79 1.46 -21.13
C ASP A 399 15.32 1.32 -19.68
N ARG A 400 14.35 0.40 -19.43
CA ARG A 400 13.88 0.00 -18.11
C ARG A 400 13.20 1.10 -17.30
N TYR A 401 12.43 1.96 -17.94
CA TYR A 401 11.45 2.78 -17.26
C TYR A 401 10.09 2.08 -17.29
N PHE A 402 9.40 2.15 -16.15
CA PHE A 402 8.01 1.72 -16.00
C PHE A 402 7.08 2.85 -16.45
N ARG A 403 6.16 2.53 -17.34
CA ARG A 403 5.09 3.44 -17.77
C ARG A 403 3.98 3.39 -16.76
N THR A 404 3.88 4.42 -15.93
CA THR A 404 2.95 4.43 -14.80
C THR A 404 1.48 4.49 -15.21
N GLY A 405 1.18 4.98 -16.41
CA GLY A 405 -0.17 5.31 -16.85
C GLY A 405 -0.71 6.58 -16.21
N ASP A 406 0.14 7.34 -15.54
CA ASP A 406 -0.21 8.59 -14.87
C ASP A 406 0.39 9.79 -15.61
N LEU A 407 -0.23 10.95 -15.47
CA LEU A 407 0.22 12.23 -15.98
C LEU A 407 0.69 13.13 -14.83
N GLY A 408 1.73 13.90 -15.09
CA GLY A 408 2.28 14.86 -14.15
C GLY A 408 3.30 15.77 -14.77
N SER A 409 3.94 16.58 -13.94
CA SER A 409 5.05 17.45 -14.32
C SER A 409 6.12 17.44 -13.24
N LEU A 410 7.34 17.85 -13.57
CA LEU A 410 8.40 18.08 -12.60
C LEU A 410 8.55 19.57 -12.36
N THR A 411 8.82 19.98 -11.12
CA THR A 411 9.25 21.34 -10.81
C THR A 411 10.71 21.54 -11.27
N PRO A 412 11.22 22.80 -11.35
CA PRO A 412 12.64 23.03 -11.62
C PRO A 412 13.59 22.35 -10.62
N GLU A 413 13.14 22.10 -9.40
CA GLU A 413 13.88 21.39 -8.33
C GLU A 413 13.78 19.87 -8.46
N GLY A 414 12.97 19.34 -9.40
CA GLY A 414 12.75 17.92 -9.61
C GLY A 414 11.66 17.27 -8.73
N ASP A 415 10.82 18.07 -8.07
CA ASP A 415 9.68 17.56 -7.34
C ASP A 415 8.56 17.15 -8.30
N LEU A 416 7.96 16.01 -8.07
CA LEU A 416 6.82 15.54 -8.86
C LEU A 416 5.53 16.27 -8.46
N ILE A 417 4.77 16.70 -9.47
CA ILE A 417 3.37 17.13 -9.37
C ILE A 417 2.51 16.15 -10.15
N PHE A 418 1.82 15.26 -9.45
CA PHE A 418 0.83 14.37 -10.04
C PHE A 418 -0.40 15.15 -10.51
N LYS A 419 -0.97 14.81 -11.66
CA LYS A 419 -2.14 15.47 -12.23
C LYS A 419 -3.37 14.56 -12.34
N ALA A 420 -3.23 13.39 -12.97
CA ALA A 420 -4.33 12.47 -13.20
C ALA A 420 -3.82 11.12 -13.71
N ARG A 421 -4.70 10.11 -13.72
CA ARG A 421 -4.47 8.90 -14.52
C ARG A 421 -4.86 9.11 -15.97
N THR A 422 -4.08 8.56 -16.88
CA THR A 422 -4.38 8.64 -18.33
C THR A 422 -5.74 8.01 -18.65
N SER A 423 -6.14 6.95 -17.95
CA SER A 423 -7.43 6.28 -18.11
C SER A 423 -8.62 7.07 -17.53
N GLU A 424 -8.36 8.05 -16.69
CA GLU A 424 -9.40 8.89 -16.05
C GLU A 424 -9.59 10.24 -16.77
N MET A 425 -8.71 10.56 -17.75
CA MET A 425 -8.83 11.80 -18.51
C MET A 425 -10.10 11.82 -19.36
N ILE A 426 -10.90 12.86 -19.20
CA ILE A 426 -12.11 13.11 -19.98
C ILE A 426 -11.71 13.69 -21.34
N LYS A 427 -12.05 13.00 -22.42
CA LYS A 427 -11.75 13.44 -23.81
C LYS A 427 -12.88 14.28 -24.38
N ARG A 428 -13.00 15.52 -23.92
CA ARG A 428 -14.07 16.43 -24.33
C ARG A 428 -13.69 17.21 -25.58
N ALA A 429 -14.34 16.91 -26.71
CA ALA A 429 -14.12 17.60 -27.99
C ALA A 429 -12.64 17.67 -28.41
N GLY A 430 -11.88 16.57 -28.17
CA GLY A 430 -10.45 16.48 -28.47
C GLY A 430 -9.52 17.10 -27.42
N ILE A 431 -10.08 17.70 -26.35
CA ILE A 431 -9.30 18.26 -25.23
C ILE A 431 -9.30 17.26 -24.08
N ASN A 432 -8.11 16.94 -23.57
CA ASN A 432 -7.96 16.12 -22.37
C ASN A 432 -8.22 17.00 -21.12
N VAL A 433 -9.17 16.59 -20.28
CA VAL A 433 -9.56 17.30 -19.06
C VAL A 433 -9.37 16.37 -17.87
N ALA A 434 -8.57 16.77 -16.89
CA ALA A 434 -8.40 16.02 -15.66
C ALA A 434 -9.61 16.23 -14.74
N PRO A 435 -10.29 15.16 -14.28
CA PRO A 435 -11.38 15.26 -13.31
C PRO A 435 -10.98 16.02 -12.05
N ALA A 436 -9.80 15.75 -11.53
CA ALA A 436 -9.29 16.37 -10.30
C ALA A 436 -9.23 17.91 -10.37
N ASP A 437 -8.86 18.48 -11.52
CA ASP A 437 -8.83 19.95 -11.70
C ASP A 437 -10.21 20.58 -11.51
N ILE A 438 -11.27 19.87 -11.91
CA ILE A 438 -12.65 20.34 -11.79
C ILE A 438 -13.16 20.12 -10.38
N GLU A 439 -12.84 18.97 -9.79
CA GLU A 439 -13.19 18.66 -8.40
C GLU A 439 -12.59 19.67 -7.43
N ASP A 440 -11.34 20.08 -7.63
CA ASP A 440 -10.67 21.10 -6.82
C ASP A 440 -11.37 22.47 -6.91
N VAL A 441 -11.83 22.85 -8.10
CA VAL A 441 -12.61 24.08 -8.30
C VAL A 441 -13.96 23.96 -7.61
N LEU A 442 -14.65 22.83 -7.76
CA LEU A 442 -15.99 22.62 -7.16
C LEU A 442 -15.95 22.60 -5.64
N ARG A 443 -14.90 22.03 -5.03
CA ARG A 443 -14.73 22.01 -3.55
C ARG A 443 -14.50 23.40 -2.95
N GLN A 444 -14.10 24.38 -3.73
CA GLN A 444 -14.00 25.79 -3.29
C GLN A 444 -15.35 26.50 -3.19
N HIS A 445 -16.44 25.90 -3.70
CA HIS A 445 -17.77 26.48 -3.59
C HIS A 445 -18.34 26.28 -2.18
N PRO A 446 -18.86 27.34 -1.50
CA PRO A 446 -19.32 27.24 -0.10
C PRO A 446 -20.41 26.19 0.16
N SER A 447 -21.19 25.86 -0.87
CA SER A 447 -22.28 24.89 -0.77
C SER A 447 -21.86 23.46 -1.16
N VAL A 448 -20.56 23.16 -1.33
CA VAL A 448 -20.06 21.84 -1.73
C VAL A 448 -19.28 21.22 -0.58
N ALA A 449 -19.76 20.09 -0.06
CA ALA A 449 -19.03 19.29 0.91
C ALA A 449 -18.07 18.31 0.23
N ALA A 450 -18.48 17.71 -0.91
CA ALA A 450 -17.62 16.86 -1.72
C ALA A 450 -18.06 16.93 -3.19
N ALA A 451 -17.12 16.71 -4.10
CA ALA A 451 -17.36 16.62 -5.54
C ALA A 451 -16.60 15.43 -6.12
N GLY A 452 -17.24 14.71 -7.04
CA GLY A 452 -16.63 13.69 -7.88
C GLY A 452 -16.96 13.98 -9.34
N VAL A 453 -15.97 13.87 -10.24
CA VAL A 453 -16.12 14.19 -11.66
C VAL A 453 -15.78 12.98 -12.51
N THR A 454 -16.61 12.71 -13.52
CA THR A 454 -16.40 11.63 -14.48
C THR A 454 -16.84 12.05 -15.87
N SER A 455 -16.63 11.19 -16.86
CA SER A 455 -17.14 11.37 -18.21
C SER A 455 -18.44 10.63 -18.43
N ALA A 456 -19.20 11.09 -19.43
CA ALA A 456 -20.27 10.32 -20.06
C ALA A 456 -20.15 10.45 -21.59
N PRO A 457 -20.47 9.40 -22.35
CA PRO A 457 -20.46 9.48 -23.82
C PRO A 457 -21.40 10.56 -24.36
N ASP A 458 -20.94 11.28 -25.37
CA ASP A 458 -21.75 12.32 -26.08
C ASP A 458 -21.48 12.25 -27.57
N PRO A 459 -22.53 12.21 -28.43
CA PRO A 459 -22.37 12.05 -29.88
C PRO A 459 -21.65 13.21 -30.58
N LEU A 460 -21.61 14.39 -29.99
CA LEU A 460 -21.03 15.60 -30.60
C LEU A 460 -19.64 15.91 -30.03
N LYS A 461 -19.42 15.64 -28.74
CA LYS A 461 -18.19 15.99 -28.03
C LYS A 461 -17.28 14.80 -27.74
N GLY A 462 -17.71 13.58 -28.12
CA GLY A 462 -17.08 12.34 -27.72
C GLY A 462 -17.41 12.02 -26.25
N GLU A 463 -17.01 12.88 -25.33
CA GLU A 463 -17.34 12.81 -23.90
C GLU A 463 -17.80 14.16 -23.38
N ILE A 464 -18.72 14.14 -22.42
CA ILE A 464 -19.11 15.29 -21.61
C ILE A 464 -18.66 15.12 -20.17
N ILE A 465 -18.51 16.22 -19.47
CA ILE A 465 -18.12 16.26 -18.06
C ILE A 465 -19.37 16.18 -17.18
N VAL A 466 -19.42 15.21 -16.29
CA VAL A 466 -20.49 15.00 -15.30
C VAL A 466 -19.92 15.17 -13.90
N ALA A 467 -20.46 16.10 -13.14
CA ALA A 467 -20.06 16.33 -11.75
C ALA A 467 -21.14 15.84 -10.77
N TYR A 468 -20.74 14.99 -9.83
CA TYR A 468 -21.56 14.55 -8.70
C TYR A 468 -21.22 15.42 -7.50
N ILE A 469 -22.23 16.01 -6.88
CA ILE A 469 -22.05 16.98 -5.79
C ILE A 469 -22.71 16.48 -4.51
N VAL A 470 -21.98 16.50 -3.43
CA VAL A 470 -22.52 16.38 -2.09
C VAL A 470 -22.64 17.80 -1.52
N PRO A 471 -23.86 18.31 -1.28
CA PRO A 471 -24.01 19.65 -0.73
C PRO A 471 -23.52 19.74 0.73
N ALA A 472 -23.01 20.89 1.12
CA ALA A 472 -22.70 21.19 2.51
C ALA A 472 -24.00 21.28 3.34
N ARG A 473 -23.91 21.03 4.66
CA ARG A 473 -25.07 21.07 5.56
C ARG A 473 -25.76 22.43 5.47
N ASP A 474 -27.09 22.41 5.44
CA ASP A 474 -27.96 23.59 5.41
C ASP A 474 -27.75 24.54 4.20
N THR A 475 -27.18 24.01 3.11
CA THR A 475 -26.96 24.75 1.87
C THR A 475 -27.63 24.08 0.66
N GLN A 476 -27.88 24.89 -0.38
CA GLN A 476 -28.30 24.39 -1.69
C GLN A 476 -27.23 24.73 -2.73
N ALA A 477 -26.66 23.72 -3.33
CA ALA A 477 -25.76 23.85 -4.49
C ALA A 477 -26.61 23.69 -5.75
N THR A 478 -26.94 24.79 -6.42
CA THR A 478 -27.67 24.71 -7.69
C THR A 478 -26.72 24.53 -8.87
N PRO A 479 -27.16 23.83 -9.96
CA PRO A 479 -26.32 23.69 -11.16
C PRO A 479 -25.84 25.03 -11.73
N GLU A 480 -26.68 26.09 -11.64
CA GLU A 480 -26.37 27.44 -12.10
C GLU A 480 -25.26 28.09 -11.29
N SER A 481 -25.33 28.01 -9.95
CA SER A 481 -24.29 28.57 -9.06
C SER A 481 -22.95 27.86 -9.26
N LEU A 482 -22.95 26.52 -9.34
CA LEU A 482 -21.78 25.70 -9.56
C LEU A 482 -21.13 25.98 -10.93
N ARG A 483 -21.98 26.12 -11.99
CA ARG A 483 -21.50 26.45 -13.34
C ARG A 483 -20.85 27.83 -13.39
N SER A 484 -21.45 28.82 -12.74
CA SER A 484 -20.91 30.18 -12.63
C SER A 484 -19.57 30.18 -11.87
N HIS A 485 -19.50 29.43 -10.78
CA HIS A 485 -18.28 29.27 -9.99
C HIS A 485 -17.15 28.63 -10.81
N CYS A 486 -17.42 27.54 -11.53
CA CYS A 486 -16.44 26.90 -12.41
C CYS A 486 -15.91 27.87 -13.48
N ARG A 487 -16.82 28.64 -14.12
CA ARG A 487 -16.44 29.61 -15.16
C ARG A 487 -15.60 30.78 -14.63
N ALA A 488 -15.77 31.14 -13.37
CA ALA A 488 -15.01 32.22 -12.75
C ALA A 488 -13.56 31.79 -12.42
N LEU A 489 -13.33 30.51 -12.12
CA LEU A 489 -12.06 29.99 -11.61
C LEU A 489 -11.31 29.08 -12.58
N ALA A 490 -11.97 28.57 -13.64
CA ALA A 490 -11.37 27.65 -14.60
C ALA A 490 -11.73 28.00 -16.04
N ALA A 491 -10.97 27.47 -16.99
CA ALA A 491 -11.24 27.63 -18.41
C ALA A 491 -12.63 27.05 -18.77
N ALA A 492 -13.31 27.66 -19.71
CA ALA A 492 -14.70 27.33 -20.08
C ALA A 492 -14.88 25.84 -20.46
N TYR A 493 -13.88 25.21 -21.08
CA TYR A 493 -13.92 23.80 -21.45
C TYR A 493 -13.88 22.84 -20.24
N LYS A 494 -13.45 23.29 -19.06
CA LYS A 494 -13.48 22.54 -17.79
C LYS A 494 -14.81 22.66 -17.04
N THR A 495 -15.77 23.44 -17.53
CA THR A 495 -17.08 23.58 -16.88
C THR A 495 -17.91 22.31 -17.10
N PRO A 496 -18.42 21.66 -16.03
CA PRO A 496 -19.29 20.50 -16.18
C PRO A 496 -20.52 20.75 -17.03
N ASP A 497 -20.84 19.80 -17.91
CA ASP A 497 -22.02 19.81 -18.72
C ASP A 497 -23.28 19.43 -17.90
N ARG A 498 -23.08 18.49 -16.93
CA ARG A 498 -24.16 18.02 -16.02
C ARG A 498 -23.68 18.03 -14.57
N PHE A 499 -24.65 18.26 -13.68
CA PHE A 499 -24.48 18.18 -12.24
C PHE A 499 -25.59 17.30 -11.67
#